data_c7ee1558097c70187630b945b1efb156
#
_entry.id   c7ee1558097c70187630b945b1efb156
#
_cell.length_a   1.000
_cell.length_b   1.000
_cell.length_c   1.000
_cell.angle_alpha   90.00
_cell.angle_beta   90.00
_cell.angle_gamma   90.00
#
_symmetry.space_group_name_H-M   'P 1'
#
loop_
_entity.id
_entity.type
_entity.pdbx_description
1 polymer ?
#
loop_
_entity_poly.entity_id
_entity_poly.type
_entity_poly.pdbx_seq_one_letter_code
_entity_poly.pdbx_strand_id
1 'polypeptide(L)'
;IVQNSEKSKIISLTDAALSLDTSISSSGAIDVEADVPSIFAARTHPLQDTIDEIREIFVNLGFSEILGNMTQSSFWNFDALFTPQDHPARELQDTFYLENLESKNPASSSQIKNVSSSHKKNWKYDWKLSESQKMVLRTHTTCVTIKHLAEQKPENARIFSVGRVFRNEKVSYKHLVEFNQIEGIVIGNNTTLRDLMGIQKEFYKKLGLTKIKFWPTFFPYTEPSLQTMVYNEKLGKWIELFGMGIFRPEVTKPLGIDKPVLAWGGGIERIAMLKYELDDVREFYNNNLSWLRSA
;
A
#
# COMPACT_ATOMS: atom_id res chain seq x y z
N ILE A 1 23.58 24.87 30.63
CA ILE A 1 22.42 24.01 30.26
C ILE A 1 21.24 24.93 30.07
N VAL A 2 20.70 24.95 28.86
CA VAL A 2 19.55 25.78 28.46
C VAL A 2 18.30 24.91 28.53
N GLN A 3 17.29 25.32 29.24
CA GLN A 3 16.01 24.64 29.32
C GLN A 3 14.98 25.45 28.53
N ASN A 4 14.46 24.88 27.46
CA ASN A 4 13.38 25.46 26.67
C ASN A 4 12.02 25.09 27.25
N SER A 5 11.17 26.06 27.55
CA SER A 5 9.76 25.83 27.82
C SER A 5 8.93 26.05 26.56
N GLU A 6 7.92 25.22 26.33
CA GLU A 6 7.11 25.16 25.10
C GLU A 6 6.36 26.48 24.73
N LYS A 7 6.32 27.47 25.59
CA LYS A 7 5.55 28.70 25.35
C LYS A 7 6.35 30.01 25.23
N SER A 8 7.60 29.98 25.59
CA SER A 8 8.50 31.11 25.37
C SER A 8 9.93 30.59 25.35
N LYS A 9 10.75 31.07 24.45
CA LYS A 9 12.18 30.77 24.44
C LYS A 9 12.83 31.50 25.62
N ILE A 10 12.61 31.00 26.84
CA ILE A 10 13.26 31.52 28.04
C ILE A 10 14.55 30.76 28.22
N ILE A 11 15.64 31.45 28.04
CA ILE A 11 16.96 30.95 28.39
C ILE A 11 17.18 31.28 29.86
N SER A 12 17.24 30.22 30.70
CA SER A 12 17.59 30.41 32.11
C SER A 12 18.92 29.73 32.37
N LEU A 13 19.78 30.42 33.13
CA LEU A 13 21.01 29.83 33.63
C LEU A 13 20.67 28.87 34.77
N THR A 14 21.34 27.74 34.81
CA THR A 14 21.21 26.79 35.91
C THR A 14 21.93 27.33 37.16
N ASP A 15 21.55 26.86 38.36
CA ASP A 15 22.23 27.25 39.59
C ASP A 15 23.74 27.01 39.57
N ALA A 16 24.18 25.96 38.85
CA ALA A 16 25.58 25.70 38.59
C ALA A 16 26.27 26.77 37.75
N ALA A 17 25.56 27.33 36.78
CA ALA A 17 26.09 28.43 35.96
C ALA A 17 26.06 29.76 36.67
N LEU A 18 25.09 29.94 37.58
CA LEU A 18 25.02 31.15 38.45
C LEU A 18 26.08 31.12 39.56
N SER A 19 26.57 29.95 39.98
CA SER A 19 27.62 29.78 40.99
C SER A 19 29.04 29.82 40.42
N LEU A 20 29.20 29.94 39.11
CA LEU A 20 30.51 30.11 38.50
C LEU A 20 31.10 31.45 38.89
N ASP A 21 32.28 31.38 39.50
CA ASP A 21 33.07 32.55 39.86
C ASP A 21 33.45 33.34 38.60
N THR A 22 32.89 34.53 38.44
CA THR A 22 33.12 35.42 37.28
C THR A 22 34.52 36.03 37.26
N SER A 23 35.39 35.70 38.25
CA SER A 23 36.80 36.07 38.27
C SER A 23 37.69 35.27 37.32
N ILE A 24 37.10 34.31 36.55
CA ILE A 24 37.82 33.59 35.51
C ILE A 24 38.20 34.57 34.43
N SER A 25 39.50 34.84 34.35
CA SER A 25 40.16 35.65 33.37
C SER A 25 39.67 35.40 31.94
N SER A 26 39.62 36.42 31.17
CA SER A 26 39.15 36.58 29.76
C SER A 26 39.74 35.63 28.69
N SER A 27 40.25 34.46 29.10
CA SER A 27 40.76 33.43 28.16
C SER A 27 39.69 32.52 27.60
N GLY A 28 38.43 32.82 27.85
CA GLY A 28 37.27 32.06 27.32
C GLY A 28 36.16 32.97 26.83
N ALA A 29 36.50 33.97 26.01
CA ALA A 29 35.48 34.69 25.29
C ALA A 29 34.68 33.70 24.49
N ILE A 30 33.36 33.59 24.77
CA ILE A 30 32.46 32.81 23.95
C ILE A 30 32.51 33.43 22.56
N ASP A 31 33.04 32.68 21.62
CA ASP A 31 32.99 33.08 20.21
C ASP A 31 31.52 33.05 19.76
N VAL A 32 30.92 34.21 19.71
CA VAL A 32 29.51 34.41 19.28
C VAL A 32 29.33 34.21 17.79
N GLU A 33 30.42 34.17 17.02
CA GLU A 33 30.44 33.91 15.57
C GLU A 33 30.76 32.41 15.28
N ALA A 34 31.08 31.65 16.31
CA ALA A 34 31.32 30.20 16.14
C ALA A 34 30.08 29.52 15.59
N ASP A 35 30.27 28.69 14.57
CA ASP A 35 29.23 27.87 14.01
C ASP A 35 28.56 27.00 15.09
N VAL A 36 27.29 27.24 15.32
CA VAL A 36 26.48 26.39 16.20
C VAL A 36 26.14 25.11 15.43
N PRO A 37 26.28 23.92 16.03
CA PRO A 37 25.84 22.69 15.40
C PRO A 37 24.41 22.82 14.92
N SER A 38 24.18 22.52 13.63
CA SER A 38 22.83 22.57 13.07
C SER A 38 21.92 21.59 13.80
N ILE A 39 20.87 22.08 14.42
CA ILE A 39 19.84 21.24 15.06
C ILE A 39 18.75 21.01 14.02
N PHE A 40 18.55 19.75 13.68
CA PHE A 40 17.47 19.34 12.77
C PHE A 40 16.27 18.89 13.59
N ALA A 41 15.11 19.48 13.34
CA ALA A 41 13.85 18.97 13.88
C ALA A 41 13.60 17.56 13.38
N ALA A 42 13.01 16.70 14.22
CA ALA A 42 12.55 15.39 13.78
C ALA A 42 11.45 15.58 12.72
N ARG A 43 11.50 14.77 11.67
CA ARG A 43 10.50 14.70 10.60
C ARG A 43 10.08 13.25 10.39
N THR A 44 8.85 13.06 9.96
CA THR A 44 8.36 11.77 9.50
C THR A 44 9.07 11.42 8.18
N HIS A 45 9.23 10.13 7.94
CA HIS A 45 9.83 9.69 6.68
C HIS A 45 8.89 10.03 5.50
N PRO A 46 9.37 10.57 4.36
CA PRO A 46 8.53 11.01 3.24
C PRO A 46 7.56 9.95 2.70
N LEU A 47 7.97 8.69 2.68
CA LEU A 47 7.09 7.58 2.30
C LEU A 47 5.98 7.38 3.33
N GLN A 48 6.27 7.53 4.63
CA GLN A 48 5.27 7.41 5.69
C GLN A 48 4.25 8.56 5.61
N ASP A 49 4.71 9.79 5.36
CA ASP A 49 3.82 10.93 5.14
C ASP A 49 2.86 10.70 3.97
N THR A 50 3.36 10.09 2.88
CA THR A 50 2.50 9.72 1.74
C THR A 50 1.49 8.63 2.10
N ILE A 51 1.89 7.63 2.88
CA ILE A 51 1.00 6.56 3.35
C ILE A 51 -0.11 7.15 4.22
N ASP A 52 0.24 8.04 5.15
CA ASP A 52 -0.71 8.63 6.09
C ASP A 52 -1.67 9.60 5.37
N GLU A 53 -1.18 10.40 4.43
CA GLU A 53 -2.02 11.23 3.56
C GLU A 53 -3.03 10.39 2.75
N ILE A 54 -2.59 9.28 2.16
CA ILE A 54 -3.47 8.36 1.43
C ILE A 54 -4.53 7.77 2.34
N ARG A 55 -4.18 7.34 3.55
CA ARG A 55 -5.13 6.87 4.56
C ARG A 55 -6.17 7.91 4.89
N GLU A 56 -5.72 9.12 5.19
CA GLU A 56 -6.61 10.24 5.52
C GLU A 56 -7.59 10.55 4.38
N ILE A 57 -7.13 10.55 3.14
CA ILE A 57 -7.99 10.75 1.98
C ILE A 57 -9.09 9.69 1.92
N PHE A 58 -8.78 8.40 2.08
CA PHE A 58 -9.80 7.34 1.99
C PHE A 58 -10.74 7.33 3.19
N VAL A 59 -10.25 7.59 4.40
CA VAL A 59 -11.11 7.78 5.58
C VAL A 59 -12.10 8.93 5.34
N ASN A 60 -11.64 10.06 4.81
CA ASN A 60 -12.47 11.21 4.45
C ASN A 60 -13.45 10.94 3.28
N LEU A 61 -13.18 9.94 2.45
CA LEU A 61 -14.09 9.44 1.42
C LEU A 61 -15.08 8.39 1.97
N GLY A 62 -15.09 8.15 3.28
CA GLY A 62 -16.00 7.24 3.97
C GLY A 62 -15.59 5.77 3.90
N PHE A 63 -14.31 5.49 3.72
CA PHE A 63 -13.76 4.13 3.78
C PHE A 63 -13.28 3.79 5.18
N SER A 64 -13.38 2.51 5.54
CA SER A 64 -12.80 1.92 6.76
C SER A 64 -11.55 1.13 6.42
N GLU A 65 -10.46 1.35 7.15
CA GLU A 65 -9.24 0.55 7.00
C GLU A 65 -9.39 -0.80 7.68
N ILE A 66 -8.97 -1.85 7.00
CA ILE A 66 -8.85 -3.20 7.55
C ILE A 66 -7.40 -3.68 7.47
N LEU A 67 -6.99 -4.43 8.47
CA LEU A 67 -5.65 -4.99 8.55
C LEU A 67 -5.68 -6.49 8.22
N GLY A 68 -4.55 -7.00 7.74
CA GLY A 68 -4.38 -8.41 7.44
C GLY A 68 -2.93 -8.86 7.56
N ASN A 69 -2.74 -10.15 7.78
CA ASN A 69 -1.41 -10.75 7.93
C ASN A 69 -0.61 -10.67 6.61
N MET A 70 0.70 -10.50 6.73
CA MET A 70 1.62 -10.53 5.59
C MET A 70 1.74 -11.93 4.99
N THR A 71 1.54 -12.97 5.79
CA THR A 71 1.51 -14.35 5.35
C THR A 71 0.08 -14.76 5.03
N GLN A 72 -0.13 -15.38 3.88
CA GLN A 72 -1.44 -15.84 3.42
C GLN A 72 -1.33 -17.25 2.84
N SER A 73 -2.44 -18.01 2.82
CA SER A 73 -2.49 -19.20 2.01
C SER A 73 -2.61 -18.85 0.53
N SER A 74 -2.07 -19.70 -0.35
CA SER A 74 -2.25 -19.55 -1.80
C SER A 74 -3.72 -19.51 -2.20
N PHE A 75 -4.62 -20.11 -1.39
CA PHE A 75 -6.05 -19.99 -1.58
C PHE A 75 -6.51 -18.53 -1.60
N TRP A 76 -6.20 -17.74 -0.56
CA TRP A 76 -6.63 -16.35 -0.48
C TRP A 76 -5.83 -15.42 -1.39
N ASN A 77 -4.54 -15.73 -1.56
CA ASN A 77 -3.67 -14.89 -2.40
C ASN A 77 -3.97 -15.06 -3.91
N PHE A 78 -4.49 -16.21 -4.33
CA PHE A 78 -4.67 -16.52 -5.75
C PHE A 78 -6.01 -17.19 -6.10
N ASP A 79 -6.35 -18.33 -5.47
CA ASP A 79 -7.50 -19.13 -5.90
C ASP A 79 -8.82 -18.36 -5.73
N ALA A 80 -9.00 -17.70 -4.61
CA ALA A 80 -10.18 -16.88 -4.32
C ALA A 80 -10.33 -15.69 -5.28
N LEU A 81 -9.23 -15.28 -5.93
CA LEU A 81 -9.18 -14.24 -6.96
C LEU A 81 -9.22 -14.82 -8.38
N PHE A 82 -9.61 -16.07 -8.52
CA PHE A 82 -9.76 -16.73 -9.80
C PHE A 82 -8.48 -16.79 -10.65
N THR A 83 -7.30 -16.64 -10.03
CA THR A 83 -6.00 -16.81 -10.69
C THR A 83 -5.69 -18.31 -10.80
N PRO A 84 -5.53 -18.88 -12.00
CA PRO A 84 -5.33 -20.32 -12.15
C PRO A 84 -4.01 -20.81 -11.53
N GLN A 85 -3.93 -22.10 -11.19
CA GLN A 85 -2.78 -22.63 -10.46
C GLN A 85 -1.50 -22.75 -11.29
N ASP A 86 -1.62 -22.69 -12.61
CA ASP A 86 -0.52 -22.64 -13.58
C ASP A 86 -0.20 -21.22 -14.07
N HIS A 87 -0.76 -20.19 -13.40
CA HIS A 87 -0.49 -18.79 -13.77
C HIS A 87 0.96 -18.40 -13.39
N PRO A 88 1.71 -17.72 -14.28
CA PRO A 88 3.11 -17.32 -14.02
C PRO A 88 3.33 -16.60 -12.69
N ALA A 89 2.40 -15.74 -12.27
CA ALA A 89 2.51 -15.03 -10.98
C ALA A 89 2.62 -15.93 -9.75
N ARG A 90 2.36 -17.24 -9.89
CA ARG A 90 2.52 -18.25 -8.82
C ARG A 90 3.89 -18.94 -8.85
N GLU A 91 4.71 -18.65 -9.84
CA GLU A 91 6.03 -19.25 -9.93
C GLU A 91 6.95 -18.74 -8.81
N LEU A 92 7.94 -19.53 -8.44
CA LEU A 92 8.92 -19.19 -7.40
C LEU A 92 9.72 -17.91 -7.73
N GLN A 93 9.83 -17.57 -8.99
CA GLN A 93 10.48 -16.34 -9.46
C GLN A 93 9.65 -15.08 -9.21
N ASP A 94 8.34 -15.21 -8.95
CA ASP A 94 7.43 -14.08 -8.75
C ASP A 94 6.82 -14.04 -7.35
N THR A 95 6.77 -15.20 -6.65
CA THR A 95 6.13 -15.34 -5.33
C THR A 95 7.05 -16.01 -4.33
N PHE A 96 7.13 -15.45 -3.12
CA PHE A 96 7.83 -16.08 -1.99
C PHE A 96 6.93 -17.09 -1.29
N TYR A 97 7.25 -18.35 -1.43
CA TYR A 97 6.65 -19.43 -0.68
C TYR A 97 7.39 -19.67 0.64
N LEU A 98 6.63 -19.97 1.70
CA LEU A 98 7.20 -20.34 3.00
C LEU A 98 7.42 -21.85 3.04
N GLU A 99 8.67 -22.26 3.11
CA GLU A 99 9.04 -23.67 3.14
C GLU A 99 8.47 -24.37 4.38
N ASN A 100 7.99 -25.59 4.20
CA ASN A 100 7.46 -26.45 5.27
C ASN A 100 6.29 -25.86 6.07
N LEU A 101 5.59 -24.88 5.51
CA LEU A 101 4.42 -24.25 6.12
C LEU A 101 3.21 -24.36 5.20
N GLU A 102 2.18 -25.02 5.68
CA GLU A 102 0.91 -25.19 4.97
C GLU A 102 -0.27 -24.83 5.87
N SER A 103 -1.31 -24.28 5.26
CA SER A 103 -2.60 -24.07 5.90
C SER A 103 -3.47 -25.31 5.72
N LYS A 104 -3.67 -26.09 6.78
CA LYS A 104 -4.51 -27.29 6.70
C LYS A 104 -5.93 -26.99 6.23
N ASN A 105 -6.50 -25.88 6.67
CA ASN A 105 -7.83 -25.42 6.33
C ASN A 105 -7.76 -23.94 5.88
N PRO A 106 -7.40 -23.66 4.61
CA PRO A 106 -7.22 -22.30 4.14
C PRO A 106 -8.52 -21.48 4.12
N ALA A 107 -9.68 -22.15 3.99
CA ALA A 107 -11.03 -21.59 4.00
C ALA A 107 -12.05 -22.63 4.47
N SER A 108 -13.34 -22.27 4.55
CA SER A 108 -14.39 -23.22 4.83
C SER A 108 -14.52 -24.28 3.72
N SER A 109 -14.97 -25.48 4.05
CA SER A 109 -15.14 -26.56 3.07
C SER A 109 -16.05 -26.16 1.90
N SER A 110 -17.09 -25.35 2.17
CA SER A 110 -17.98 -24.83 1.13
C SER A 110 -17.27 -23.85 0.19
N GLN A 111 -16.48 -22.93 0.71
CA GLN A 111 -15.70 -21.98 -0.10
C GLN A 111 -14.67 -22.72 -0.97
N ILE A 112 -13.93 -23.66 -0.39
CA ILE A 112 -12.96 -24.50 -1.13
C ILE A 112 -13.66 -25.25 -2.28
N LYS A 113 -14.80 -25.91 -2.00
CA LYS A 113 -15.58 -26.62 -3.01
C LYS A 113 -16.06 -25.70 -4.13
N ASN A 114 -16.62 -24.54 -3.78
CA ASN A 114 -17.17 -23.61 -4.75
C ASN A 114 -16.07 -22.99 -5.63
N VAL A 115 -14.94 -22.55 -5.02
CA VAL A 115 -13.80 -22.00 -5.75
C VAL A 115 -13.20 -23.04 -6.67
N SER A 116 -12.93 -24.27 -6.19
CA SER A 116 -12.40 -25.36 -7.03
C SER A 116 -13.32 -25.67 -8.20
N SER A 117 -14.64 -25.70 -7.98
CA SER A 117 -15.64 -25.92 -9.04
C SER A 117 -15.64 -24.81 -10.07
N SER A 118 -15.52 -23.54 -9.64
CA SER A 118 -15.39 -22.39 -10.54
C SER A 118 -14.15 -22.48 -11.41
N HIS A 119 -13.00 -22.82 -10.82
CA HIS A 119 -11.74 -23.01 -11.55
C HIS A 119 -11.84 -24.16 -12.57
N LYS A 120 -12.31 -25.34 -12.15
CA LYS A 120 -12.47 -26.49 -13.04
C LYS A 120 -13.40 -26.19 -14.21
N LYS A 121 -14.51 -25.52 -13.97
CA LYS A 121 -15.50 -25.18 -15.01
C LYS A 121 -14.97 -24.19 -16.04
N ASN A 122 -14.31 -23.13 -15.58
CA ASN A 122 -13.98 -21.99 -16.44
C ASN A 122 -12.56 -22.08 -17.02
N TRP A 123 -11.56 -22.45 -16.21
CA TRP A 123 -10.18 -22.62 -16.66
C TRP A 123 -9.88 -24.03 -17.23
N LYS A 124 -10.76 -25.03 -16.95
CA LYS A 124 -10.69 -26.40 -17.49
C LYS A 124 -9.40 -27.17 -17.15
N TYR A 125 -8.86 -26.98 -15.95
CA TYR A 125 -7.72 -27.74 -15.44
C TYR A 125 -8.06 -28.50 -14.15
N ASP A 126 -7.20 -29.45 -13.75
CA ASP A 126 -7.37 -30.19 -12.50
C ASP A 126 -6.84 -29.40 -11.30
N TRP A 127 -7.75 -28.69 -10.62
CA TRP A 127 -7.44 -27.89 -9.45
C TRP A 127 -7.04 -28.79 -8.25
N LYS A 128 -5.92 -28.46 -7.59
CA LYS A 128 -5.35 -29.22 -6.47
C LYS A 128 -5.42 -28.44 -5.17
N LEU A 129 -5.95 -29.09 -4.12
CA LEU A 129 -6.03 -28.49 -2.79
C LEU A 129 -4.62 -28.23 -2.20
N SER A 130 -3.67 -29.12 -2.45
CA SER A 130 -2.29 -28.97 -1.97
C SER A 130 -1.63 -27.68 -2.43
N GLU A 131 -1.90 -27.22 -3.67
CA GLU A 131 -1.39 -25.95 -4.16
C GLU A 131 -2.01 -24.75 -3.41
N SER A 132 -3.27 -24.86 -3.02
CA SER A 132 -4.00 -23.83 -2.27
C SER A 132 -3.59 -23.73 -0.81
N GLN A 133 -3.06 -24.82 -0.24
CA GLN A 133 -2.63 -24.90 1.15
C GLN A 133 -1.25 -24.29 1.39
N LYS A 134 -0.43 -24.15 0.36
CA LYS A 134 0.89 -23.53 0.44
C LYS A 134 0.79 -22.12 1.01
N MET A 135 1.68 -21.79 1.95
CA MET A 135 1.76 -20.45 2.52
C MET A 135 2.73 -19.57 1.73
N VAL A 136 2.35 -18.32 1.53
CA VAL A 136 3.12 -17.32 0.79
C VAL A 136 3.24 -16.02 1.57
N LEU A 137 4.25 -15.22 1.28
CA LEU A 137 4.19 -13.78 1.54
C LEU A 137 3.24 -13.16 0.52
N ARG A 138 2.26 -12.37 1.01
CA ARG A 138 1.22 -11.82 0.13
C ARG A 138 1.83 -10.96 -0.98
N THR A 139 1.38 -11.18 -2.21
CA THR A 139 1.83 -10.43 -3.39
C THR A 139 1.02 -9.15 -3.65
N HIS A 140 -0.09 -9.00 -2.93
CA HIS A 140 -1.01 -7.87 -2.97
C HIS A 140 -1.88 -7.85 -1.69
N THR A 141 -2.53 -6.73 -1.43
CA THR A 141 -3.46 -6.60 -0.29
C THR A 141 -4.89 -7.02 -0.63
N THR A 142 -5.20 -7.36 -1.89
CA THR A 142 -6.51 -7.89 -2.34
C THR A 142 -6.92 -9.16 -1.59
N CYS A 143 -5.94 -9.99 -1.19
CA CYS A 143 -6.19 -11.18 -0.38
C CYS A 143 -6.82 -10.84 0.98
N VAL A 144 -6.55 -9.65 1.53
CA VAL A 144 -7.13 -9.17 2.79
C VAL A 144 -8.58 -8.74 2.56
N THR A 145 -8.82 -7.91 1.54
CA THR A 145 -10.16 -7.37 1.26
C THR A 145 -11.14 -8.45 0.82
N ILE A 146 -10.72 -9.38 -0.05
CA ILE A 146 -11.59 -10.47 -0.50
C ILE A 146 -11.91 -11.46 0.62
N LYS A 147 -10.94 -11.76 1.49
CA LYS A 147 -11.15 -12.61 2.67
C LYS A 147 -12.15 -11.96 3.61
N HIS A 148 -11.99 -10.67 3.91
CA HIS A 148 -12.92 -9.91 4.74
C HIS A 148 -14.35 -9.95 4.17
N LEU A 149 -14.52 -9.72 2.86
CA LEU A 149 -15.83 -9.83 2.21
C LEU A 149 -16.44 -11.21 2.34
N ALA A 150 -15.65 -12.26 2.16
CA ALA A 150 -16.11 -13.64 2.24
C ALA A 150 -16.52 -14.06 3.67
N GLU A 151 -15.93 -13.46 4.69
CA GLU A 151 -16.20 -13.72 6.10
C GLU A 151 -17.36 -12.86 6.62
N GLN A 152 -17.37 -11.57 6.33
CA GLN A 152 -18.35 -10.61 6.88
C GLN A 152 -19.61 -10.45 6.05
N LYS A 153 -19.53 -10.68 4.71
CA LYS A 153 -20.65 -10.55 3.77
C LYS A 153 -21.49 -9.27 3.96
N PRO A 154 -20.86 -8.10 4.00
CA PRO A 154 -21.57 -6.86 4.26
C PRO A 154 -22.54 -6.53 3.11
N GLU A 155 -23.71 -5.98 3.47
CA GLU A 155 -24.69 -5.50 2.49
C GLU A 155 -24.19 -4.31 1.68
N ASN A 156 -23.52 -3.38 2.34
CA ASN A 156 -22.85 -2.22 1.76
C ASN A 156 -21.59 -1.94 2.56
N ALA A 157 -20.48 -1.73 1.89
CA ALA A 157 -19.22 -1.35 2.54
C ALA A 157 -18.31 -0.58 1.60
N ARG A 158 -17.46 0.26 2.20
CA ARG A 158 -16.29 0.89 1.60
C ARG A 158 -15.12 0.55 2.49
N ILE A 159 -14.21 -0.25 1.99
CA ILE A 159 -13.12 -0.82 2.79
C ILE A 159 -11.82 -0.65 2.01
N PHE A 160 -10.74 -0.35 2.72
CA PHE A 160 -9.39 -0.37 2.15
C PHE A 160 -8.41 -1.05 3.08
N SER A 161 -7.29 -1.48 2.53
CA SER A 161 -6.18 -2.04 3.28
C SER A 161 -4.87 -1.48 2.74
N VAL A 162 -4.03 -0.99 3.63
CA VAL A 162 -2.65 -0.58 3.34
C VAL A 162 -1.70 -1.58 3.98
N GLY A 163 -0.66 -1.95 3.26
CA GLY A 163 0.37 -2.79 3.85
C GLY A 163 1.44 -3.24 2.88
N ARG A 164 2.47 -3.83 3.46
CA ARG A 164 3.58 -4.39 2.71
C ARG A 164 3.15 -5.59 1.90
N VAL A 165 3.66 -5.67 0.68
CA VAL A 165 3.50 -6.79 -0.24
C VAL A 165 4.87 -7.20 -0.75
N PHE A 166 4.98 -8.44 -1.22
CA PHE A 166 6.26 -9.07 -1.53
C PHE A 166 6.18 -9.72 -2.91
N ARG A 167 7.15 -9.41 -3.76
CA ARG A 167 7.29 -10.01 -5.10
C ARG A 167 8.74 -10.37 -5.34
N ASN A 168 8.98 -11.57 -5.77
CA ASN A 168 10.35 -12.04 -6.04
C ASN A 168 10.84 -11.54 -7.41
N GLU A 169 10.80 -10.21 -7.57
CA GLU A 169 11.24 -9.53 -8.77
C GLU A 169 12.69 -9.07 -8.66
N LYS A 170 13.36 -8.91 -9.79
CA LYS A 170 14.69 -8.29 -9.81
C LYS A 170 14.60 -6.82 -9.40
N VAL A 171 15.32 -6.46 -8.35
CA VAL A 171 15.38 -5.07 -7.85
C VAL A 171 15.92 -4.14 -8.95
N SER A 172 15.22 -3.03 -9.16
CA SER A 172 15.60 -2.00 -10.13
C SER A 172 15.13 -0.62 -9.63
N TYR A 173 15.42 0.42 -10.39
CA TYR A 173 14.92 1.77 -10.09
C TYR A 173 13.38 1.89 -10.08
N LYS A 174 12.66 0.88 -10.57
CA LYS A 174 11.18 0.84 -10.62
C LYS A 174 10.56 -0.27 -9.79
N HIS A 175 11.33 -1.30 -9.41
CA HIS A 175 10.83 -2.51 -8.79
C HIS A 175 11.61 -2.84 -7.53
N LEU A 176 10.87 -3.17 -6.49
CA LEU A 176 11.37 -3.62 -5.20
C LEU A 176 10.82 -5.00 -4.89
N VAL A 177 11.55 -5.76 -4.11
CA VAL A 177 11.12 -7.08 -3.59
C VAL A 177 10.01 -6.92 -2.54
N GLU A 178 10.06 -5.83 -1.79
CA GLU A 178 9.09 -5.43 -0.77
C GLU A 178 8.70 -3.98 -1.02
N PHE A 179 7.40 -3.70 -1.03
CA PHE A 179 6.87 -2.35 -1.19
C PHE A 179 5.48 -2.23 -0.53
N ASN A 180 4.96 -1.01 -0.42
CA ASN A 180 3.65 -0.75 0.16
C ASN A 180 2.58 -0.69 -0.93
N GLN A 181 1.48 -1.39 -0.70
CA GLN A 181 0.32 -1.34 -1.57
C GLN A 181 -0.90 -0.85 -0.80
N ILE A 182 -1.72 -0.06 -1.46
CA ILE A 182 -3.09 0.19 -1.05
C ILE A 182 -4.03 -0.53 -1.99
N GLU A 183 -5.08 -1.09 -1.43
CA GLU A 183 -6.17 -1.73 -2.13
C GLU A 183 -7.48 -1.33 -1.47
N GLY A 184 -8.52 -1.10 -2.27
CA GLY A 184 -9.83 -0.79 -1.75
C GLY A 184 -10.94 -1.42 -2.56
N ILE A 185 -12.06 -1.61 -1.89
CA ILE A 185 -13.28 -2.17 -2.46
C ILE A 185 -14.49 -1.34 -2.07
N VAL A 186 -15.48 -1.35 -2.94
CA VAL A 186 -16.83 -0.88 -2.64
C VAL A 186 -17.81 -1.97 -3.02
N ILE A 187 -18.68 -2.35 -2.11
CA ILE A 187 -19.78 -3.30 -2.34
C ILE A 187 -21.12 -2.61 -2.09
N GLY A 188 -22.09 -2.88 -2.95
CA GLY A 188 -23.46 -2.35 -2.83
C GLY A 188 -24.31 -2.71 -4.03
N ASN A 189 -25.64 -2.65 -3.89
CA ASN A 189 -26.58 -3.07 -4.94
C ASN A 189 -26.49 -2.27 -6.24
N ASN A 190 -26.17 -0.97 -6.15
CA ASN A 190 -26.22 -0.05 -7.27
C ASN A 190 -24.82 0.49 -7.65
N THR A 191 -23.76 -0.20 -7.22
CA THR A 191 -22.39 0.23 -7.53
C THR A 191 -22.04 -0.06 -9.00
N THR A 192 -21.44 0.92 -9.66
CA THR A 192 -21.12 0.88 -11.08
C THR A 192 -19.67 1.25 -11.35
N LEU A 193 -19.18 0.94 -12.55
CA LEU A 193 -17.85 1.37 -12.98
C LEU A 193 -17.69 2.91 -12.93
N ARG A 194 -18.77 3.65 -13.15
CA ARG A 194 -18.77 5.12 -13.06
C ARG A 194 -18.47 5.60 -11.64
N ASP A 195 -19.02 4.92 -10.64
CA ASP A 195 -18.76 5.25 -9.23
C ASP A 195 -17.29 4.99 -8.89
N LEU A 196 -16.72 3.88 -9.37
CA LEU A 196 -15.31 3.57 -9.20
C LEU A 196 -14.42 4.66 -9.83
N MET A 197 -14.72 5.05 -11.08
CA MET A 197 -14.00 6.13 -11.76
C MET A 197 -14.14 7.46 -11.02
N GLY A 198 -15.31 7.73 -10.42
CA GLY A 198 -15.57 8.93 -9.61
C GLY A 198 -14.70 8.94 -8.35
N ILE A 199 -14.68 7.85 -7.60
CA ILE A 199 -13.85 7.69 -6.40
C ILE A 199 -12.37 7.90 -6.73
N GLN A 200 -11.88 7.29 -7.81
CA GLN A 200 -10.48 7.45 -8.23
C GLN A 200 -10.17 8.90 -8.65
N LYS A 201 -11.07 9.58 -9.34
CA LYS A 201 -10.90 11.01 -9.69
C LYS A 201 -10.77 11.88 -8.44
N GLU A 202 -11.64 11.70 -7.45
CA GLU A 202 -11.58 12.46 -6.21
C GLU A 202 -10.31 12.15 -5.40
N PHE A 203 -9.91 10.89 -5.36
CA PHE A 203 -8.66 10.48 -4.72
C PHE A 203 -7.45 11.20 -5.33
N TYR A 204 -7.26 11.08 -6.64
CA TYR A 204 -6.11 11.71 -7.31
C TYR A 204 -6.15 13.24 -7.25
N LYS A 205 -7.34 13.84 -7.32
CA LYS A 205 -7.53 15.27 -7.15
C LYS A 205 -7.04 15.76 -5.76
N LYS A 206 -7.38 15.00 -4.71
CA LYS A 206 -6.92 15.30 -3.34
C LYS A 206 -5.40 15.19 -3.18
N LEU A 207 -4.75 14.33 -3.96
CA LEU A 207 -3.29 14.23 -4.06
C LEU A 207 -2.65 15.30 -4.97
N GLY A 208 -3.44 16.21 -5.54
CA GLY A 208 -2.93 17.22 -6.49
C GLY A 208 -2.69 16.70 -7.91
N LEU A 209 -3.03 15.44 -8.20
CA LEU A 209 -2.82 14.80 -9.49
C LEU A 209 -4.08 14.95 -10.36
N THR A 210 -4.19 16.05 -11.09
CA THR A 210 -5.41 16.40 -11.85
C THR A 210 -5.46 15.86 -13.27
N LYS A 211 -4.31 15.63 -13.91
CA LYS A 211 -4.24 15.07 -15.27
C LYS A 211 -4.24 13.55 -15.21
N ILE A 212 -5.43 12.96 -15.17
CA ILE A 212 -5.62 11.51 -15.14
C ILE A 212 -6.45 11.03 -16.32
N LYS A 213 -6.24 9.78 -16.72
CA LYS A 213 -7.09 9.03 -17.65
C LYS A 213 -7.22 7.58 -17.20
N PHE A 214 -8.30 6.94 -17.65
CA PHE A 214 -8.55 5.52 -17.45
C PHE A 214 -8.32 4.80 -18.76
N TRP A 215 -7.50 3.75 -18.72
CA TRP A 215 -7.15 2.97 -19.90
C TRP A 215 -7.64 1.54 -19.75
N PRO A 216 -8.34 0.96 -20.73
CA PRO A 216 -8.72 -0.44 -20.69
C PRO A 216 -7.51 -1.34 -20.57
N THR A 217 -7.60 -2.34 -19.69
CA THR A 217 -6.56 -3.32 -19.45
C THR A 217 -7.17 -4.67 -19.10
N PHE A 218 -6.36 -5.65 -18.75
CA PHE A 218 -6.81 -6.97 -18.33
C PHE A 218 -6.23 -7.35 -16.97
N PHE A 219 -7.13 -7.83 -16.10
CA PHE A 219 -6.76 -8.56 -14.89
C PHE A 219 -7.62 -9.83 -14.79
N PRO A 220 -7.09 -10.98 -14.31
CA PRO A 220 -7.85 -12.24 -14.31
C PRO A 220 -9.08 -12.21 -13.41
N TYR A 221 -9.13 -11.31 -12.43
CA TYR A 221 -10.17 -11.22 -11.40
C TYR A 221 -11.19 -10.09 -11.60
N THR A 222 -11.01 -9.20 -12.58
CA THR A 222 -11.94 -8.09 -12.86
C THR A 222 -12.43 -8.09 -14.31
N GLU A 223 -13.69 -7.65 -14.52
CA GLU A 223 -14.32 -7.44 -15.81
C GLU A 223 -15.47 -6.43 -15.62
N PRO A 224 -15.41 -5.22 -16.24
CA PRO A 224 -14.28 -4.65 -16.97
C PRO A 224 -13.09 -4.31 -16.08
N SER A 225 -11.91 -4.23 -16.71
CA SER A 225 -10.66 -3.84 -16.04
C SER A 225 -10.11 -2.56 -16.63
N LEU A 226 -9.65 -1.65 -15.78
CA LEU A 226 -9.07 -0.38 -16.16
C LEU A 226 -7.74 -0.16 -15.42
N GLN A 227 -6.85 0.56 -16.06
CA GLN A 227 -5.63 1.11 -15.47
C GLN A 227 -5.75 2.62 -15.35
N THR A 228 -5.49 3.17 -14.17
CA THR A 228 -5.39 4.62 -14.00
C THR A 228 -4.01 5.09 -14.43
N MET A 229 -3.97 6.07 -15.30
CA MET A 229 -2.76 6.72 -15.79
C MET A 229 -2.74 8.17 -15.31
N VAL A 230 -1.60 8.64 -14.82
CA VAL A 230 -1.35 10.03 -14.44
C VAL A 230 -0.29 10.62 -15.35
N TYR A 231 -0.50 11.85 -15.82
CA TYR A 231 0.50 12.54 -16.63
C TYR A 231 1.57 13.16 -15.74
N ASN A 232 2.81 12.77 -15.96
CA ASN A 232 3.97 13.38 -15.30
C ASN A 232 4.51 14.50 -16.20
N GLU A 233 4.39 15.75 -15.76
CA GLU A 233 4.82 16.93 -16.50
C GLU A 233 6.33 16.94 -16.75
N LYS A 234 7.12 16.58 -15.75
CA LYS A 234 8.59 16.56 -15.82
C LYS A 234 9.09 15.57 -16.86
N LEU A 235 8.47 14.38 -16.92
CA LEU A 235 8.87 13.34 -17.86
C LEU A 235 8.12 13.42 -19.21
N GLY A 236 7.13 14.31 -19.33
CA GLY A 236 6.31 14.45 -20.54
C GLY A 236 5.54 13.18 -20.95
N LYS A 237 5.23 12.28 -19.98
CA LYS A 237 4.62 10.98 -20.27
C LYS A 237 3.56 10.56 -19.25
N TRP A 238 2.72 9.63 -19.69
CA TRP A 238 1.74 8.97 -18.83
C TRP A 238 2.38 7.86 -18.00
N ILE A 239 2.11 7.84 -16.70
CA ILE A 239 2.60 6.83 -15.76
C ILE A 239 1.40 6.04 -15.25
N GLU A 240 1.52 4.71 -15.28
CA GLU A 240 0.55 3.79 -14.69
C GLU A 240 0.64 3.79 -13.18
N LEU A 241 -0.52 3.94 -12.51
CA LEU A 241 -0.61 3.88 -11.05
C LEU A 241 -1.48 2.71 -10.60
N PHE A 242 -2.80 2.90 -10.49
CA PHE A 242 -3.69 1.88 -9.94
C PHE A 242 -4.39 1.09 -11.04
N GLY A 243 -4.40 -0.24 -10.85
CA GLY A 243 -5.35 -1.12 -11.52
C GLY A 243 -6.71 -1.06 -10.83
N MET A 244 -7.80 -1.18 -11.59
CA MET A 244 -9.15 -1.16 -11.04
C MET A 244 -10.15 -1.89 -11.93
N GLY A 245 -11.28 -2.27 -11.35
CA GLY A 245 -12.35 -2.92 -12.10
C GLY A 245 -13.50 -3.39 -11.23
N ILE A 246 -14.37 -4.18 -11.82
CA ILE A 246 -15.46 -4.87 -11.11
C ILE A 246 -15.04 -6.33 -10.95
N PHE A 247 -15.09 -6.90 -9.74
CA PHE A 247 -14.78 -8.31 -9.57
C PHE A 247 -15.74 -9.18 -10.38
N ARG A 248 -15.17 -10.16 -11.07
CA ARG A 248 -15.93 -11.10 -11.88
C ARG A 248 -16.83 -11.98 -11.01
N PRO A 249 -17.96 -12.48 -11.56
CA PRO A 249 -18.80 -13.45 -10.85
C PRO A 249 -18.06 -14.71 -10.42
N GLU A 250 -17.01 -15.10 -11.15
CA GLU A 250 -16.15 -16.25 -10.82
C GLU A 250 -15.31 -16.04 -9.55
N VAL A 251 -15.12 -14.79 -9.13
CA VAL A 251 -14.49 -14.41 -7.86
C VAL A 251 -15.53 -14.34 -6.74
N THR A 252 -16.64 -13.63 -6.98
CA THR A 252 -17.58 -13.25 -5.92
C THR A 252 -18.56 -14.37 -5.55
N LYS A 253 -19.19 -15.01 -6.54
CA LYS A 253 -20.20 -16.06 -6.32
C LYS A 253 -19.68 -17.28 -5.54
N PRO A 254 -18.49 -17.84 -5.80
CA PRO A 254 -17.95 -18.96 -5.03
C PRO A 254 -17.79 -18.63 -3.54
N LEU A 255 -17.60 -17.34 -3.21
CA LEU A 255 -17.44 -16.86 -1.84
C LEU A 255 -18.79 -16.46 -1.18
N GLY A 256 -19.91 -16.59 -1.93
CA GLY A 256 -21.25 -16.24 -1.47
C GLY A 256 -21.51 -14.72 -1.45
N ILE A 257 -20.92 -14.01 -2.41
CA ILE A 257 -21.09 -12.57 -2.61
C ILE A 257 -21.86 -12.37 -3.92
N ASP A 258 -23.11 -11.91 -3.82
CA ASP A 258 -24.00 -11.77 -4.98
C ASP A 258 -24.06 -10.34 -5.54
N LYS A 259 -23.53 -9.38 -4.81
CA LYS A 259 -23.53 -7.96 -5.19
C LYS A 259 -22.31 -7.59 -6.02
N PRO A 260 -22.42 -6.55 -6.86
CA PRO A 260 -21.23 -5.98 -7.53
C PRO A 260 -20.20 -5.50 -6.53
N VAL A 261 -18.95 -5.84 -6.77
CA VAL A 261 -17.80 -5.39 -5.97
C VAL A 261 -16.86 -4.62 -6.88
N LEU A 262 -16.72 -3.33 -6.62
CA LEU A 262 -15.72 -2.48 -7.25
C LEU A 262 -14.40 -2.69 -6.50
N ALA A 263 -13.31 -2.86 -7.22
CA ALA A 263 -11.98 -3.05 -6.63
C ALA A 263 -10.94 -2.16 -7.34
N TRP A 264 -9.96 -1.71 -6.59
CA TRP A 264 -8.86 -0.90 -7.09
C TRP A 264 -7.64 -1.07 -6.18
N GLY A 265 -6.44 -0.89 -6.73
CA GLY A 265 -5.24 -0.94 -5.92
C GLY A 265 -3.96 -0.68 -6.70
N GLY A 266 -2.89 -0.40 -5.97
CA GLY A 266 -1.56 -0.19 -6.54
C GLY A 266 -0.50 0.16 -5.52
N GLY A 267 0.74 0.24 -5.99
CA GLY A 267 1.91 0.58 -5.16
C GLY A 267 1.93 2.04 -4.75
N ILE A 268 2.18 2.29 -3.47
CA ILE A 268 2.22 3.65 -2.90
C ILE A 268 3.50 4.36 -3.30
N GLU A 269 4.62 3.64 -3.42
CA GLU A 269 5.93 4.21 -3.77
C GLU A 269 5.90 4.97 -5.10
N ARG A 270 5.10 4.51 -6.08
CA ARG A 270 4.95 5.24 -7.35
C ARG A 270 4.28 6.59 -7.18
N ILE A 271 3.31 6.71 -6.27
CA ILE A 271 2.69 7.98 -5.91
C ILE A 271 3.70 8.87 -5.20
N ALA A 272 4.42 8.30 -4.22
CA ALA A 272 5.46 9.02 -3.50
C ALA A 272 6.57 9.52 -4.44
N MET A 273 7.02 8.71 -5.41
CA MET A 273 7.98 9.15 -6.43
C MET A 273 7.49 10.35 -7.23
N LEU A 274 6.20 10.39 -7.58
CA LEU A 274 5.62 11.55 -8.27
C LEU A 274 5.58 12.78 -7.38
N LYS A 275 5.25 12.61 -6.09
CA LYS A 275 5.16 13.69 -5.11
C LYS A 275 6.52 14.32 -4.79
N TYR A 276 7.55 13.49 -4.64
CA TYR A 276 8.92 13.92 -4.28
C TYR A 276 9.85 14.02 -5.50
N GLU A 277 9.32 13.91 -6.71
CA GLU A 277 10.03 14.01 -7.98
C GLU A 277 11.26 13.09 -8.10
N LEU A 278 11.15 11.88 -7.54
CA LEU A 278 12.20 10.87 -7.59
C LEU A 278 12.12 10.02 -8.87
N ASP A 279 13.28 9.71 -9.43
CA ASP A 279 13.40 8.83 -10.59
C ASP A 279 13.74 7.37 -10.20
N ASP A 280 14.12 7.15 -8.95
CA ASP A 280 14.52 5.84 -8.42
C ASP A 280 13.77 5.54 -7.10
N VAL A 281 12.99 4.48 -7.10
CA VAL A 281 12.20 4.06 -5.93
C VAL A 281 13.06 3.68 -4.72
N ARG A 282 14.32 3.28 -4.95
CA ARG A 282 15.26 2.87 -3.90
C ARG A 282 15.68 4.02 -3.00
N GLU A 283 15.52 5.28 -3.44
CA GLU A 283 15.83 6.46 -2.63
C GLU A 283 15.00 6.52 -1.34
N PHE A 284 13.77 6.00 -1.34
CA PHE A 284 12.96 5.89 -0.12
C PHE A 284 13.54 4.92 0.92
N TYR A 285 14.41 4.00 0.51
CA TYR A 285 14.99 2.95 1.36
C TYR A 285 16.49 3.15 1.61
N ASN A 286 17.07 4.18 0.97
CA ASN A 286 18.42 4.63 1.26
C ASN A 286 18.40 5.57 2.47
N ASN A 287 19.30 5.37 3.43
CA ASN A 287 19.45 6.26 4.59
C ASN A 287 20.24 7.54 4.22
N ASN A 288 19.86 8.19 3.14
CA ASN A 288 20.48 9.47 2.72
C ASN A 288 19.91 10.61 3.58
N LEU A 289 20.61 10.95 4.65
CA LEU A 289 20.16 11.98 5.60
C LEU A 289 20.04 13.36 4.96
N SER A 290 20.86 13.69 3.97
CA SER A 290 20.76 14.98 3.28
C SER A 290 19.43 15.09 2.53
N TRP A 291 19.05 14.06 1.80
CA TRP A 291 17.75 14.02 1.13
C TRP A 291 16.58 13.97 2.12
N LEU A 292 16.65 13.11 3.14
CA LEU A 292 15.57 12.98 4.15
C LEU A 292 15.31 14.27 4.93
N ARG A 293 16.32 15.14 5.06
CA ARG A 293 16.19 16.45 5.71
C ARG A 293 15.61 17.52 4.80
N SER A 294 15.74 17.37 3.49
CA SER A 294 15.27 18.35 2.49
C SER A 294 13.91 17.99 1.88
N ALA A 295 13.49 16.73 1.94
CA ALA A 295 12.24 16.21 1.38
C ALA A 295 10.97 16.73 2.08
#